data_fb08519cfd83b865fcd70d4fa5a64d29
#
_entry.id   fb08519cfd83b865fcd70d4fa5a64d29
#
_cell.length_a   1.000
_cell.length_b   1.000
_cell.length_c   1.000
_cell.angle_alpha   90.00
_cell.angle_beta   90.00
_cell.angle_gamma   90.00
#
_symmetry.space_group_name_H-M   'P 1'
#
loop_
_entity.id
_entity.type
_entity.pdbx_description
1 polymer ?
#
loop_
_entity_poly.entity_id
_entity_poly.type
_entity_poly.pdbx_seq_one_letter_code
_entity_poly.pdbx_strand_id
1 'polypeptide(L)'
;MIATEDLWKTYDMGSEQVHALRGINLRIQRNEYVAIMGPSGSGKSTLMNLIGCLDSPSKGQYWLNGQLVSELDDDELARIRNKEIGFVFQTFNLLARATSLHNVELPLIYAGVSSEERTERAKAALTSVGMGDRMNHKPNELSGGQRQRVAVARALVNKPAIILADEPTGNLDSQTGNEIMALFDRLHAEGNTIVLVTHEHDIAEYAHRIVYIKDGIVAKDEVKQ
;
A
#
# COMPACT_ATOMS: atom_id res chain seq x y z
N MET A 1 8.72 -13.02 2.46
CA MET A 1 7.41 -12.43 2.23
C MET A 1 7.30 -11.81 0.84
N ILE A 2 7.99 -10.73 0.50
CA ILE A 2 8.20 -10.25 -0.87
C ILE A 2 9.59 -10.63 -1.33
N ALA A 3 9.73 -11.14 -2.56
CA ALA A 3 11.01 -11.32 -3.22
C ALA A 3 10.87 -10.98 -4.70
N THR A 4 11.81 -10.19 -5.23
CA THR A 4 11.91 -9.91 -6.67
C THR A 4 13.28 -10.32 -7.17
N GLU A 5 13.34 -10.91 -8.36
CA GLU A 5 14.58 -11.32 -9.03
C GLU A 5 14.59 -10.80 -10.47
N ASP A 6 15.58 -9.97 -10.79
CA ASP A 6 15.76 -9.32 -12.10
C ASP A 6 14.46 -8.70 -12.62
N LEU A 7 13.72 -7.96 -11.75
CA LEU A 7 12.38 -7.44 -12.07
C LEU A 7 12.48 -6.20 -12.97
N TRP A 8 11.87 -6.27 -14.14
CA TRP A 8 11.84 -5.19 -15.14
C TRP A 8 10.42 -4.73 -15.41
N LYS A 9 10.27 -3.45 -15.68
CA LYS A 9 9.07 -2.90 -16.29
C LYS A 9 9.43 -1.94 -17.39
N THR A 10 8.93 -2.24 -18.59
CA THR A 10 9.09 -1.42 -19.79
C THR A 10 7.71 -1.03 -20.30
N TYR A 11 7.53 0.24 -20.59
CA TYR A 11 6.32 0.77 -21.22
C TYR A 11 6.63 1.14 -22.67
N ASP A 12 5.80 0.69 -23.61
CA ASP A 12 5.85 1.10 -25.00
C ASP A 12 5.07 2.41 -25.18
N MET A 13 5.80 3.46 -25.59
CA MET A 13 5.24 4.79 -25.84
C MET A 13 5.19 5.08 -27.36
N GLY A 14 4.89 4.07 -28.15
CA GLY A 14 4.86 4.14 -29.62
C GLY A 14 6.25 4.04 -30.25
N SER A 15 6.95 5.16 -30.45
CA SER A 15 8.29 5.15 -31.05
C SER A 15 9.43 4.93 -30.04
N GLU A 16 9.14 5.00 -28.75
CA GLU A 16 10.13 4.90 -27.68
C GLU A 16 9.72 3.89 -26.62
N GLN A 17 10.71 3.21 -26.05
CA GLN A 17 10.54 2.34 -24.89
C GLN A 17 11.08 3.02 -23.64
N VAL A 18 10.24 3.07 -22.59
CA VAL A 18 10.62 3.60 -21.28
C VAL A 18 10.84 2.44 -20.32
N HIS A 19 12.10 2.21 -19.94
CA HIS A 19 12.46 1.21 -18.93
C HIS A 19 12.29 1.82 -17.52
N ALA A 20 11.10 1.72 -16.97
CA ALA A 20 10.77 2.27 -15.65
C ALA A 20 11.46 1.51 -14.51
N LEU A 21 11.68 0.20 -14.67
CA LEU A 21 12.49 -0.63 -13.75
C LEU A 21 13.46 -1.48 -14.56
N ARG A 22 14.66 -1.67 -13.99
CA ARG A 22 15.80 -2.29 -14.66
C ARG A 22 16.48 -3.31 -13.75
N GLY A 23 15.89 -4.48 -13.59
CA GLY A 23 16.48 -5.58 -12.82
C GLY A 23 16.47 -5.37 -11.32
N ILE A 24 15.32 -4.98 -10.76
CA ILE A 24 15.16 -4.82 -9.31
C ILE A 24 15.25 -6.18 -8.61
N ASN A 25 16.20 -6.26 -7.68
CA ASN A 25 16.35 -7.36 -6.73
C ASN A 25 16.05 -6.81 -5.33
N LEU A 26 14.92 -7.20 -4.74
CA LEU A 26 14.48 -6.71 -3.45
C LEU A 26 13.85 -7.84 -2.65
N ARG A 27 14.16 -7.92 -1.37
CA ARG A 27 13.51 -8.84 -0.43
C ARG A 27 12.99 -8.06 0.75
N ILE A 28 11.70 -8.25 1.07
CA ILE A 28 11.05 -7.70 2.26
C ILE A 28 10.51 -8.87 3.08
N GLN A 29 10.87 -8.92 4.35
CA GLN A 29 10.45 -9.98 5.27
C GLN A 29 9.12 -9.62 5.95
N ARG A 30 8.55 -10.58 6.66
CA ARG A 30 7.37 -10.32 7.49
C ARG A 30 7.74 -9.38 8.63
N ASN A 31 6.81 -8.49 8.97
CA ASN A 31 6.97 -7.49 10.01
C ASN A 31 8.19 -6.55 9.78
N GLU A 32 8.59 -6.32 8.53
CA GLU A 32 9.46 -5.20 8.19
C GLU A 32 8.64 -3.92 7.98
N TYR A 33 9.21 -2.80 8.40
CA TYR A 33 8.76 -1.47 8.04
C TYR A 33 9.80 -0.84 7.12
N VAL A 34 9.50 -0.80 5.83
CA VAL A 34 10.42 -0.37 4.77
C VAL A 34 9.90 0.89 4.11
N ALA A 35 10.75 1.89 3.94
CA ALA A 35 10.47 3.04 3.08
C ALA A 35 11.17 2.86 1.72
N ILE A 36 10.44 3.09 0.64
CA ILE A 36 10.98 3.18 -0.73
C ILE A 36 11.07 4.66 -1.08
N MET A 37 12.27 5.16 -1.24
CA MET A 37 12.56 6.56 -1.55
C MET A 37 13.19 6.73 -2.92
N GLY A 38 13.22 7.98 -3.39
CA GLY A 38 13.91 8.39 -4.62
C GLY A 38 13.25 9.60 -5.29
N PRO A 39 13.91 10.24 -6.25
CA PRO A 39 13.37 11.40 -6.94
C PRO A 39 12.12 11.06 -7.75
N SER A 40 11.37 12.08 -8.19
CA SER A 40 10.27 11.90 -9.11
C SER A 40 10.74 11.21 -10.39
N GLY A 41 9.96 10.27 -10.93
CA GLY A 41 10.30 9.50 -12.12
C GLY A 41 11.34 8.38 -11.92
N SER A 42 11.82 8.12 -10.69
CA SER A 42 12.82 7.07 -10.44
C SER A 42 12.30 5.63 -10.55
N GLY A 43 10.97 5.41 -10.65
CA GLY A 43 10.36 4.09 -10.73
C GLY A 43 9.65 3.61 -9.45
N LYS A 44 9.58 4.41 -8.37
CA LYS A 44 8.93 4.03 -7.09
C LYS A 44 7.48 3.57 -7.27
N SER A 45 6.65 4.38 -7.91
CA SER A 45 5.23 4.05 -8.12
C SER A 45 5.07 2.84 -9.04
N THR A 46 5.97 2.67 -10.03
CA THR A 46 6.00 1.47 -10.86
C THR A 46 6.33 0.23 -10.03
N LEU A 47 7.36 0.31 -9.16
CA LEU A 47 7.69 -0.79 -8.25
C LEU A 47 6.52 -1.11 -7.31
N MET A 48 5.90 -0.08 -6.72
CA MET A 48 4.73 -0.25 -5.87
C MET A 48 3.56 -0.92 -6.60
N ASN A 49 3.29 -0.54 -7.86
CA ASN A 49 2.24 -1.16 -8.66
C ASN A 49 2.51 -2.64 -8.93
N LEU A 50 3.77 -3.02 -9.21
CA LEU A 50 4.14 -4.41 -9.41
C LEU A 50 4.00 -5.23 -8.12
N ILE A 51 4.60 -4.78 -7.01
CA ILE A 51 4.48 -5.49 -5.73
C ILE A 51 3.05 -5.48 -5.18
N GLY A 52 2.26 -4.49 -5.61
CA GLY A 52 0.84 -4.37 -5.31
C GLY A 52 -0.10 -5.19 -6.20
N CYS A 53 0.43 -5.95 -7.16
CA CYS A 53 -0.37 -6.70 -8.15
C CYS A 53 -1.37 -5.80 -8.91
N LEU A 54 -1.02 -4.52 -9.14
CA LEU A 54 -1.78 -3.58 -9.96
C LEU A 54 -1.30 -3.56 -11.41
N ASP A 55 -0.11 -4.12 -11.65
CA ASP A 55 0.52 -4.24 -12.95
C ASP A 55 1.39 -5.50 -12.97
N SER A 56 1.78 -5.99 -14.15
CA SER A 56 2.63 -7.15 -14.32
C SER A 56 4.03 -6.75 -14.82
N PRO A 57 5.10 -7.44 -14.40
CA PRO A 57 6.45 -7.15 -14.87
C PRO A 57 6.59 -7.49 -16.37
N SER A 58 7.49 -6.78 -17.07
CA SER A 58 7.84 -7.13 -18.44
C SER A 58 8.86 -8.28 -18.51
N LYS A 59 9.65 -8.46 -17.44
CA LYS A 59 10.65 -9.53 -17.28
C LYS A 59 11.00 -9.69 -15.80
N GLY A 60 11.54 -10.85 -15.44
CA GLY A 60 11.94 -11.19 -14.08
C GLY A 60 10.82 -11.81 -13.28
N GLN A 61 11.09 -12.09 -12.01
CA GLN A 61 10.17 -12.85 -11.17
C GLN A 61 9.80 -12.07 -9.91
N TYR A 62 8.56 -12.26 -9.46
CA TYR A 62 8.04 -11.67 -8.24
C TYR A 62 7.28 -12.73 -7.43
N TRP A 63 7.68 -12.92 -6.18
CA TRP A 63 7.01 -13.79 -5.22
C TRP A 63 6.39 -13.00 -4.08
N LEU A 64 5.17 -13.37 -3.74
CA LEU A 64 4.47 -12.90 -2.54
C LEU A 64 4.10 -14.12 -1.67
N ASN A 65 4.55 -14.15 -0.43
CA ASN A 65 4.34 -15.26 0.49
C ASN A 65 4.75 -16.65 -0.06
N GLY A 66 5.79 -16.69 -0.91
CA GLY A 66 6.29 -17.91 -1.53
C GLY A 66 5.53 -18.35 -2.79
N GLN A 67 4.47 -17.62 -3.19
CA GLN A 67 3.77 -17.84 -4.45
C GLN A 67 4.40 -16.97 -5.54
N LEU A 68 4.70 -17.56 -6.71
CA LEU A 68 5.14 -16.83 -7.89
C LEU A 68 3.94 -16.06 -8.47
N VAL A 69 4.01 -14.74 -8.42
CA VAL A 69 2.90 -13.85 -8.78
C VAL A 69 3.06 -13.29 -10.19
N SER A 70 4.30 -13.19 -10.68
CA SER A 70 4.61 -12.59 -11.98
C SER A 70 4.06 -13.35 -13.20
N GLU A 71 3.58 -14.59 -13.01
CA GLU A 71 3.05 -15.46 -14.08
C GLU A 71 1.52 -15.65 -13.98
N LEU A 72 0.87 -15.01 -13.02
CA LEU A 72 -0.57 -15.14 -12.79
C LEU A 72 -1.38 -14.27 -13.75
N ASP A 73 -2.60 -14.70 -14.04
CA ASP A 73 -3.56 -13.92 -14.81
C ASP A 73 -4.20 -12.78 -13.98
N ASP A 74 -4.96 -11.91 -14.65
CA ASP A 74 -5.56 -10.73 -14.02
C ASP A 74 -6.58 -11.09 -12.91
N ASP A 75 -7.30 -12.20 -13.06
CA ASP A 75 -8.28 -12.67 -12.06
C ASP A 75 -7.57 -13.20 -10.82
N GLU A 76 -6.49 -13.93 -11.00
CA GLU A 76 -5.65 -14.45 -9.92
C GLU A 76 -4.94 -13.30 -9.19
N LEU A 77 -4.38 -12.33 -9.94
CA LEU A 77 -3.79 -11.11 -9.38
C LEU A 77 -4.81 -10.31 -8.58
N ALA A 78 -6.06 -10.18 -9.06
CA ALA A 78 -7.12 -9.49 -8.34
C ALA A 78 -7.48 -10.19 -7.01
N ARG A 79 -7.49 -11.53 -6.98
CA ARG A 79 -7.72 -12.32 -5.75
C ARG A 79 -6.60 -12.14 -4.73
N ILE A 80 -5.34 -12.23 -5.19
CA ILE A 80 -4.17 -12.00 -4.32
C ILE A 80 -4.17 -10.58 -3.78
N ARG A 81 -4.38 -9.59 -4.64
CA ARG A 81 -4.45 -8.17 -4.25
C ARG A 81 -5.51 -7.96 -3.17
N ASN A 82 -6.71 -8.51 -3.34
CA ASN A 82 -7.78 -8.36 -2.36
C ASN A 82 -7.46 -9.03 -1.01
N LYS A 83 -6.78 -10.18 -1.04
CA LYS A 83 -6.52 -10.99 0.16
C LYS A 83 -5.27 -10.57 0.91
N GLU A 84 -4.17 -10.32 0.17
CA GLU A 84 -2.83 -10.20 0.75
C GLU A 84 -2.35 -8.76 0.88
N ILE A 85 -3.00 -7.79 0.20
CA ILE A 85 -2.49 -6.42 0.07
C ILE A 85 -3.54 -5.40 0.51
N GLY A 86 -3.16 -4.56 1.46
CA GLY A 86 -3.92 -3.37 1.85
C GLY A 86 -3.29 -2.11 1.27
N PHE A 87 -4.05 -1.34 0.48
CA PHE A 87 -3.56 -0.09 -0.12
C PHE A 87 -4.01 1.14 0.65
N VAL A 88 -3.08 2.06 0.87
CA VAL A 88 -3.30 3.41 1.38
C VAL A 88 -2.69 4.40 0.40
N PHE A 89 -3.49 5.31 -0.16
CA PHE A 89 -3.07 6.27 -1.18
C PHE A 89 -3.09 7.70 -0.67
N GLN A 90 -2.28 8.56 -1.26
CA GLN A 90 -2.24 10.00 -0.99
C GLN A 90 -3.62 10.67 -1.15
N THR A 91 -4.38 10.27 -2.17
CA THR A 91 -5.71 10.83 -2.49
C THR A 91 -6.86 10.08 -1.81
N PHE A 92 -6.56 9.22 -0.82
CA PHE A 92 -7.50 8.39 -0.06
C PHE A 92 -8.26 7.36 -0.90
N ASN A 93 -8.62 7.66 -2.13
CA ASN A 93 -9.38 6.83 -3.08
C ASN A 93 -10.66 6.24 -2.46
N LEU A 94 -11.39 7.05 -1.70
CA LEU A 94 -12.68 6.68 -1.14
C LEU A 94 -13.79 6.91 -2.15
N LEU A 95 -14.79 6.03 -2.15
CA LEU A 95 -16.01 6.19 -2.93
C LEU A 95 -16.82 7.36 -2.36
N ALA A 96 -16.89 8.47 -3.09
CA ALA A 96 -17.44 9.74 -2.61
C ALA A 96 -18.91 9.69 -2.18
N ARG A 97 -19.69 8.75 -2.76
CA ARG A 97 -21.13 8.58 -2.46
C ARG A 97 -21.42 7.53 -1.40
N ALA A 98 -20.41 6.74 -1.00
CA ALA A 98 -20.51 5.70 0.02
C ALA A 98 -20.11 6.25 1.39
N THR A 99 -20.70 5.72 2.46
CA THR A 99 -20.31 6.05 3.84
C THR A 99 -18.93 5.46 4.17
N SER A 100 -18.35 5.87 5.31
CA SER A 100 -17.12 5.27 5.82
C SER A 100 -17.26 3.75 5.97
N LEU A 101 -18.38 3.30 6.53
CA LEU A 101 -18.67 1.87 6.69
C LEU A 101 -18.67 1.14 5.34
N HIS A 102 -19.42 1.64 4.35
CA HIS A 102 -19.49 1.01 3.03
C HIS A 102 -18.14 1.05 2.27
N ASN A 103 -17.32 2.09 2.45
CA ASN A 103 -15.98 2.12 1.90
C ASN A 103 -15.10 1.01 2.48
N VAL A 104 -15.21 0.73 3.77
CA VAL A 104 -14.44 -0.32 4.44
C VAL A 104 -14.99 -1.72 4.15
N GLU A 105 -16.30 -1.86 3.91
CA GLU A 105 -16.92 -3.14 3.50
C GLU A 105 -16.48 -3.60 2.11
N LEU A 106 -16.04 -2.69 1.23
CA LEU A 106 -15.79 -2.98 -0.19
C LEU A 106 -14.84 -4.17 -0.44
N PRO A 107 -13.67 -4.27 0.20
CA PRO A 107 -12.78 -5.42 0.03
C PRO A 107 -13.42 -6.73 0.49
N LEU A 108 -14.28 -6.70 1.50
CA LEU A 108 -14.99 -7.87 2.02
C LEU A 108 -16.09 -8.35 1.05
N ILE A 109 -16.69 -7.44 0.28
CA ILE A 109 -17.63 -7.79 -0.79
C ILE A 109 -16.92 -8.60 -1.86
N TYR A 110 -15.74 -8.16 -2.31
CA TYR A 110 -14.92 -8.89 -3.27
C TYR A 110 -14.39 -10.22 -2.72
N ALA A 111 -14.21 -10.32 -1.40
CA ALA A 111 -13.84 -11.55 -0.73
C ALA A 111 -15.02 -12.54 -0.55
N GLY A 112 -16.24 -12.17 -0.96
CA GLY A 112 -17.43 -13.01 -0.82
C GLY A 112 -17.96 -13.16 0.60
N VAL A 113 -17.58 -12.26 1.53
CA VAL A 113 -18.01 -12.28 2.92
C VAL A 113 -19.50 -11.91 3.02
N SER A 114 -20.24 -12.59 3.88
CA SER A 114 -21.68 -12.32 4.12
C SER A 114 -21.93 -10.89 4.60
N SER A 115 -23.13 -10.36 4.34
CA SER A 115 -23.49 -8.98 4.70
C SER A 115 -23.33 -8.71 6.21
N GLU A 116 -23.74 -9.65 7.04
CA GLU A 116 -23.68 -9.53 8.51
C GLU A 116 -22.21 -9.50 8.99
N GLU A 117 -21.42 -10.48 8.58
CA GLU A 117 -20.00 -10.57 8.97
C GLU A 117 -19.19 -9.38 8.48
N ARG A 118 -19.38 -8.93 7.21
CA ARG A 118 -18.62 -7.80 6.68
C ARG A 118 -18.92 -6.50 7.43
N THR A 119 -20.19 -6.27 7.81
CA THR A 119 -20.57 -5.09 8.59
C THR A 119 -19.88 -5.09 9.96
N GLU A 120 -19.85 -6.21 10.66
CA GLU A 120 -19.16 -6.30 11.96
C GLU A 120 -17.64 -6.13 11.81
N ARG A 121 -17.03 -6.75 10.80
CA ARG A 121 -15.58 -6.58 10.53
C ARG A 121 -15.24 -5.15 10.15
N ALA A 122 -16.05 -4.48 9.33
CA ALA A 122 -15.84 -3.10 8.93
C ALA A 122 -16.01 -2.13 10.12
N LYS A 123 -16.99 -2.35 11.01
CA LYS A 123 -17.16 -1.58 12.26
C LYS A 123 -15.91 -1.73 13.17
N ALA A 124 -15.43 -2.96 13.34
CA ALA A 124 -14.23 -3.22 14.12
C ALA A 124 -13.01 -2.51 13.55
N ALA A 125 -12.81 -2.58 12.23
CA ALA A 125 -11.72 -1.90 11.54
C ALA A 125 -11.80 -0.36 11.67
N LEU A 126 -12.98 0.24 11.54
CA LEU A 126 -13.17 1.68 11.76
C LEU A 126 -12.90 2.08 13.22
N THR A 127 -13.35 1.28 14.16
CA THR A 127 -13.10 1.53 15.59
C THR A 127 -11.60 1.48 15.91
N SER A 128 -10.85 0.54 15.35
CA SER A 128 -9.39 0.39 15.59
C SER A 128 -8.56 1.60 15.13
N VAL A 129 -9.07 2.36 14.16
CA VAL A 129 -8.42 3.59 13.66
C VAL A 129 -9.05 4.87 14.25
N GLY A 130 -9.95 4.77 15.25
CA GLY A 130 -10.60 5.91 15.90
C GLY A 130 -11.72 6.56 15.08
N MET A 131 -12.40 5.79 14.21
CA MET A 131 -13.49 6.27 13.35
C MET A 131 -14.85 5.66 13.68
N GLY A 132 -15.00 5.11 14.90
CA GLY A 132 -16.23 4.43 15.34
C GLY A 132 -17.47 5.33 15.38
N ASP A 133 -17.32 6.62 15.66
CA ASP A 133 -18.40 7.61 15.66
C ASP A 133 -18.68 8.25 14.27
N ARG A 134 -17.91 7.89 13.25
CA ARG A 134 -17.97 8.44 11.89
C ARG A 134 -18.37 7.41 10.83
N MET A 135 -18.91 6.26 11.21
CA MET A 135 -19.24 5.15 10.30
C MET A 135 -20.23 5.53 9.20
N ASN A 136 -21.19 6.40 9.53
CA ASN A 136 -22.25 6.82 8.60
C ASN A 136 -21.90 8.10 7.79
N HIS A 137 -20.75 8.72 8.05
CA HIS A 137 -20.34 9.91 7.33
C HIS A 137 -19.79 9.55 5.95
N LYS A 138 -20.02 10.42 4.97
CA LYS A 138 -19.45 10.35 3.62
C LYS A 138 -18.09 11.08 3.59
N PRO A 139 -17.22 10.82 2.60
CA PRO A 139 -15.91 11.46 2.51
C PRO A 139 -15.92 12.99 2.50
N ASN A 140 -16.95 13.62 1.93
CA ASN A 140 -17.10 15.08 1.94
C ASN A 140 -17.50 15.68 3.30
N GLU A 141 -17.87 14.86 4.25
CA GLU A 141 -18.22 15.24 5.63
C GLU A 141 -17.06 15.02 6.61
N LEU A 142 -15.90 14.56 6.10
CA LEU A 142 -14.71 14.18 6.87
C LEU A 142 -13.52 15.10 6.58
N SER A 143 -12.70 15.36 7.62
CA SER A 143 -11.40 16.00 7.44
C SER A 143 -10.43 15.12 6.62
N GLY A 144 -9.29 15.68 6.17
CA GLY A 144 -8.24 14.92 5.48
C GLY A 144 -7.76 13.71 6.28
N GLY A 145 -7.40 13.93 7.55
CA GLY A 145 -6.95 12.87 8.44
C GLY A 145 -8.02 11.82 8.73
N GLN A 146 -9.29 12.21 8.86
CA GLN A 146 -10.39 11.28 9.00
C GLN A 146 -10.58 10.42 7.75
N ARG A 147 -10.49 11.01 6.55
CA ARG A 147 -10.51 10.26 5.28
C ARG A 147 -9.36 9.27 5.19
N GLN A 148 -8.15 9.66 5.61
CA GLN A 148 -7.00 8.78 5.62
C GLN A 148 -7.17 7.63 6.61
N ARG A 149 -7.71 7.87 7.80
CA ARG A 149 -8.02 6.80 8.76
C ARG A 149 -9.05 5.81 8.20
N VAL A 150 -10.07 6.28 7.48
CA VAL A 150 -11.02 5.38 6.76
C VAL A 150 -10.31 4.56 5.68
N ALA A 151 -9.39 5.17 4.92
CA ALA A 151 -8.58 4.45 3.92
C ALA A 151 -7.68 3.39 4.56
N VAL A 152 -7.07 3.69 5.71
CA VAL A 152 -6.30 2.71 6.51
C VAL A 152 -7.21 1.58 7.02
N ALA A 153 -8.39 1.88 7.56
CA ALA A 153 -9.35 0.84 7.99
C ALA A 153 -9.75 -0.08 6.83
N ARG A 154 -9.99 0.49 5.65
CA ARG A 154 -10.28 -0.28 4.42
C ARG A 154 -9.11 -1.19 4.03
N ALA A 155 -7.89 -0.70 4.14
CA ALA A 155 -6.69 -1.49 3.86
C ALA A 155 -6.55 -2.68 4.81
N LEU A 156 -6.92 -2.52 6.09
CA LEU A 156 -6.76 -3.52 7.14
C LEU A 156 -7.86 -4.59 7.19
N VAL A 157 -9.04 -4.32 6.63
CA VAL A 157 -10.27 -5.10 6.90
C VAL A 157 -10.19 -6.58 6.51
N ASN A 158 -9.38 -6.91 5.50
CA ASN A 158 -9.09 -8.30 5.09
C ASN A 158 -7.91 -8.93 5.85
N LYS A 159 -7.31 -8.21 6.82
CA LYS A 159 -6.09 -8.64 7.52
C LYS A 159 -4.97 -9.00 6.53
N PRO A 160 -4.56 -8.06 5.68
CA PRO A 160 -3.61 -8.32 4.62
C PRO A 160 -2.25 -8.71 5.17
N ALA A 161 -1.45 -9.39 4.36
CA ALA A 161 -0.08 -9.73 4.72
C ALA A 161 0.85 -8.50 4.66
N ILE A 162 0.49 -7.50 3.82
CA ILE A 162 1.28 -6.28 3.62
C ILE A 162 0.37 -5.05 3.46
N ILE A 163 0.81 -3.94 4.02
CA ILE A 163 0.23 -2.61 3.78
C ILE A 163 1.18 -1.83 2.86
N LEU A 164 0.67 -1.43 1.70
CA LEU A 164 1.37 -0.55 0.76
C LEU A 164 0.82 0.87 0.89
N ALA A 165 1.64 1.81 1.32
CA ALA A 165 1.25 3.20 1.54
C ALA A 165 2.01 4.13 0.58
N ASP A 166 1.28 4.77 -0.35
CA ASP A 166 1.82 5.71 -1.32
C ASP A 166 1.57 7.14 -0.86
N GLU A 167 2.63 7.84 -0.46
CA GLU A 167 2.60 9.22 0.03
C GLU A 167 1.46 9.46 1.04
N PRO A 168 1.33 8.65 2.12
CA PRO A 168 0.12 8.61 2.94
C PRO A 168 -0.18 9.91 3.70
N THR A 169 0.77 10.83 3.76
CA THR A 169 0.68 12.13 4.43
C THR A 169 0.64 13.32 3.48
N GLY A 170 0.90 13.11 2.19
CA GLY A 170 1.15 14.18 1.22
C GLY A 170 -0.02 15.16 0.98
N ASN A 171 -1.24 14.85 1.44
CA ASN A 171 -2.40 15.74 1.38
C ASN A 171 -2.90 16.17 2.78
N LEU A 172 -2.03 16.08 3.80
CA LEU A 172 -2.36 16.38 5.19
C LEU A 172 -1.47 17.51 5.70
N ASP A 173 -1.96 18.24 6.69
CA ASP A 173 -1.10 19.12 7.48
C ASP A 173 -0.13 18.30 8.34
N SER A 174 0.96 18.94 8.79
CA SER A 174 2.05 18.25 9.50
C SER A 174 1.58 17.55 10.79
N GLN A 175 0.66 18.17 11.54
CA GLN A 175 0.15 17.57 12.78
C GLN A 175 -0.65 16.30 12.47
N THR A 176 -1.59 16.40 11.53
CA THR A 176 -2.41 15.27 11.08
C THR A 176 -1.53 14.18 10.44
N GLY A 177 -0.50 14.57 9.66
CA GLY A 177 0.49 13.65 9.10
C GLY A 177 1.19 12.82 10.18
N ASN A 178 1.68 13.47 11.24
CA ASN A 178 2.32 12.78 12.37
C ASN A 178 1.37 11.80 13.07
N GLU A 179 0.08 12.14 13.21
CA GLU A 179 -0.92 11.22 13.77
C GLU A 179 -1.15 9.99 12.90
N ILE A 180 -1.11 10.15 11.59
CA ILE A 180 -1.22 9.03 10.64
C ILE A 180 0.05 8.16 10.71
N MET A 181 1.23 8.76 10.78
CA MET A 181 2.47 7.99 10.93
C MET A 181 2.52 7.24 12.27
N ALA A 182 2.08 7.84 13.37
CA ALA A 182 1.94 7.15 14.65
C ALA A 182 0.92 5.98 14.59
N LEU A 183 -0.10 6.07 13.73
CA LEU A 183 -0.98 4.93 13.45
C LEU A 183 -0.23 3.80 12.72
N PHE A 184 0.62 4.12 11.73
CA PHE A 184 1.44 3.10 11.06
C PHE A 184 2.44 2.44 12.01
N ASP A 185 3.09 3.20 12.90
CA ASP A 185 3.99 2.64 13.92
C ASP A 185 3.28 1.64 14.82
N ARG A 186 2.07 1.97 15.27
CA ARG A 186 1.24 1.04 16.06
C ARG A 186 0.90 -0.22 15.27
N LEU A 187 0.48 -0.07 14.01
CA LEU A 187 0.18 -1.22 13.15
C LEU A 187 1.41 -2.10 12.92
N HIS A 188 2.60 -1.52 12.76
CA HIS A 188 3.85 -2.27 12.68
C HIS A 188 4.13 -3.02 13.98
N ALA A 189 3.96 -2.38 15.14
CA ALA A 189 4.13 -3.01 16.45
C ALA A 189 3.13 -4.17 16.67
N GLU A 190 1.94 -4.13 16.05
CA GLU A 190 0.95 -5.21 16.02
C GLU A 190 1.31 -6.37 15.06
N GLY A 191 2.45 -6.29 14.36
CA GLY A 191 2.99 -7.34 13.49
C GLY A 191 2.70 -7.17 12.00
N ASN A 192 2.18 -6.02 11.57
CA ASN A 192 1.94 -5.75 10.14
C ASN A 192 3.25 -5.45 9.41
N THR A 193 3.38 -5.96 8.17
CA THR A 193 4.44 -5.56 7.25
C THR A 193 4.01 -4.28 6.52
N ILE A 194 4.86 -3.26 6.51
CA ILE A 194 4.53 -1.96 5.92
C ILE A 194 5.59 -1.60 4.88
N VAL A 195 5.14 -1.26 3.68
CA VAL A 195 5.96 -0.63 2.65
C VAL A 195 5.42 0.76 2.37
N LEU A 196 6.21 1.74 2.72
CA LEU A 196 5.92 3.16 2.55
C LEU A 196 6.64 3.67 1.30
N VAL A 197 5.94 4.29 0.38
CA VAL A 197 6.54 5.01 -0.74
C VAL A 197 6.45 6.49 -0.45
N THR A 198 7.58 7.18 -0.40
CA THR A 198 7.62 8.63 -0.17
C THR A 198 8.86 9.27 -0.78
N HIS A 199 8.80 10.56 -1.02
CA HIS A 199 9.95 11.39 -1.35
C HIS A 199 10.37 12.28 -0.19
N GLU A 200 9.60 12.29 0.91
CA GLU A 200 9.86 13.08 2.11
C GLU A 200 10.75 12.30 3.08
N HIS A 201 11.90 12.88 3.45
CA HIS A 201 12.85 12.24 4.37
C HIS A 201 12.26 12.03 5.75
N ASP A 202 11.56 13.04 6.29
CA ASP A 202 10.96 12.99 7.63
C ASP A 202 9.94 11.84 7.76
N ILE A 203 9.21 11.56 6.67
CA ILE A 203 8.25 10.45 6.61
C ILE A 203 8.97 9.10 6.48
N ALA A 204 10.05 9.04 5.69
CA ALA A 204 10.86 7.81 5.58
C ALA A 204 11.57 7.45 6.90
N GLU A 205 11.81 8.45 7.78
CA GLU A 205 12.41 8.24 9.08
C GLU A 205 11.60 7.34 10.03
N TYR A 206 10.31 7.17 9.81
CA TYR A 206 9.47 6.22 10.56
C TYR A 206 9.79 4.76 10.23
N ALA A 207 10.29 4.47 9.02
CA ALA A 207 10.66 3.12 8.64
C ALA A 207 12.01 2.70 9.24
N HIS A 208 12.19 1.39 9.46
CA HIS A 208 13.42 0.80 9.99
C HIS A 208 14.44 0.46 8.90
N ARG A 209 14.04 0.50 7.63
CA ARG A 209 14.88 0.27 6.47
C ARG A 209 14.45 1.21 5.34
N ILE A 210 15.42 1.78 4.65
CA ILE A 210 15.17 2.69 3.52
C ILE A 210 15.84 2.12 2.28
N VAL A 211 15.02 1.90 1.23
CA VAL A 211 15.46 1.47 -0.10
C VAL A 211 15.37 2.66 -1.04
N TYR A 212 16.50 3.08 -1.60
CA TYR A 212 16.55 4.21 -2.54
C TYR A 212 16.48 3.70 -3.98
N ILE A 213 15.47 4.14 -4.71
CA ILE A 213 15.31 3.87 -6.14
C ILE A 213 15.78 5.08 -6.94
N LYS A 214 16.67 4.84 -7.90
CA LYS A 214 17.16 5.87 -8.84
C LYS A 214 17.27 5.26 -10.22
N ASP A 215 16.74 5.92 -11.23
CA ASP A 215 16.80 5.53 -12.64
C ASP A 215 16.37 4.06 -12.88
N GLY A 216 15.37 3.59 -12.15
CA GLY A 216 14.80 2.24 -12.24
C GLY A 216 15.60 1.13 -11.57
N ILE A 217 16.63 1.43 -10.78
CA ILE A 217 17.43 0.45 -10.03
C ILE A 217 17.42 0.76 -8.52
N VAL A 218 17.73 -0.26 -7.69
CA VAL A 218 18.05 -0.05 -6.28
C VAL A 218 19.44 0.56 -6.18
N ALA A 219 19.49 1.84 -5.86
CA ALA A 219 20.76 2.58 -5.73
C ALA A 219 21.40 2.38 -4.34
N LYS A 220 20.57 2.21 -3.30
CA LYS A 220 21.00 2.04 -1.91
C LYS A 220 19.94 1.29 -1.12
N ASP A 221 20.35 0.52 -0.13
CA ASP A 221 19.49 -0.22 0.78
C ASP A 221 20.10 -0.16 2.18
N GLU A 222 19.41 0.49 3.11
CA GLU A 222 19.95 0.82 4.43
C GLU A 222 18.99 0.37 5.51
N VAL A 223 19.49 -0.46 6.43
CA VAL A 223 18.80 -0.80 7.68
C VAL A 223 19.25 0.22 8.73
N LYS A 224 18.28 0.87 9.37
CA LYS A 224 18.58 1.76 10.52
C LYS A 224 18.93 0.94 11.74
N GLN A 225 19.94 1.37 12.45
CA GLN A 225 20.37 0.79 13.73
C GLN A 225 19.51 1.31 14.89
#